data_fb6fd6af217328ab258d208300b12544
#
_entry.id   fb6fd6af217328ab258d208300b12544
#
_cell.length_a   1.000
_cell.length_b   1.000
_cell.length_c   1.000
_cell.angle_alpha   90.00
_cell.angle_beta   90.00
_cell.angle_gamma   90.00
#
_symmetry.space_group_name_H-M   'P 1'
#
loop_
_entity.id
_entity.type
_entity.pdbx_description
1 polymer ?
#
loop_
_entity_poly.entity_id
_entity_poly.type
_entity_poly.pdbx_seq_one_letter_code
_entity_poly.pdbx_strand_id
1 'polypeptide(L)'
;MKHWLIYGANGYTGRLIALQAKRLGLQPILAGRSFDIQRIGAETGLPVRQFDLADSHATASALSDVQLVLNCAGPFSATAAPMIAACLNARAHYLDITGEYRVF
;
A
#
# COMPACT_ATOMS: atom_id res chain seq x y z
N MET A 1 9.02 10.42 -12.49
CA MET A 1 8.46 10.94 -11.25
C MET A 1 8.14 9.79 -10.30
N LYS A 2 8.48 9.93 -9.02
CA LYS A 2 8.23 8.87 -8.04
C LYS A 2 6.89 9.10 -7.33
N HIS A 3 6.26 8.00 -6.94
CA HIS A 3 4.93 8.00 -6.33
C HIS A 3 4.99 7.46 -4.91
N TRP A 4 3.93 7.68 -4.14
CA TRP A 4 3.73 6.96 -2.89
C TRP A 4 2.48 6.09 -3.00
N LEU A 5 2.47 5.02 -2.21
CA LEU A 5 1.48 3.96 -2.36
C LEU A 5 0.95 3.56 -0.99
N ILE A 6 -0.36 3.37 -0.91
CA ILE A 6 -1.03 2.86 0.29
C ILE A 6 -1.44 1.43 0.01
N TYR A 7 -0.80 0.46 0.69
CA TYR A 7 -1.17 -0.94 0.57
C TYR A 7 -2.21 -1.30 1.63
N GLY A 8 -3.28 -1.99 1.24
CA GLY A 8 -4.40 -2.24 2.13
C GLY A 8 -5.39 -1.09 2.16
N ALA A 9 -5.46 -0.31 1.09
CA ALA A 9 -6.34 0.86 1.01
C ALA A 9 -7.82 0.50 1.02
N ASN A 10 -8.16 -0.77 0.78
CA ASN A 10 -9.54 -1.27 0.86
C ASN A 10 -9.95 -1.66 2.29
N GLY A 11 -9.00 -1.68 3.24
CA GLY A 11 -9.32 -1.94 4.64
C GLY A 11 -9.82 -0.67 5.33
N TYR A 12 -10.30 -0.81 6.57
CA TYR A 12 -10.91 0.31 7.29
C TYR A 12 -10.00 1.54 7.39
N THR A 13 -8.82 1.36 7.97
CA THR A 13 -7.90 2.48 8.18
C THR A 13 -7.31 2.98 6.87
N GLY A 14 -6.93 2.06 5.98
CA GLY A 14 -6.39 2.42 4.67
C GLY A 14 -7.37 3.26 3.86
N ARG A 15 -8.65 2.89 3.91
CA ARG A 15 -9.69 3.65 3.23
C ARG A 15 -9.83 5.06 3.78
N LEU A 16 -9.80 5.21 5.11
CA LEU A 16 -9.89 6.54 5.73
C LEU A 16 -8.71 7.42 5.32
N ILE A 17 -7.52 6.84 5.28
CA ILE A 17 -6.32 7.58 4.87
C ILE A 17 -6.42 7.97 3.39
N ALA A 18 -6.88 7.06 2.53
CA ALA A 18 -7.05 7.34 1.11
C ALA A 18 -8.05 8.49 0.87
N LEU A 19 -9.16 8.48 1.59
CA LEU A 19 -10.16 9.55 1.49
C LEU A 19 -9.60 10.88 1.96
N GLN A 20 -8.85 10.88 3.06
CA GLN A 20 -8.24 12.10 3.58
C GLN A 20 -7.18 12.63 2.62
N ALA A 21 -6.37 11.74 2.02
CA ALA A 21 -5.38 12.14 1.03
C ALA A 21 -6.05 12.81 -0.17
N LYS A 22 -7.16 12.24 -0.62
CA LYS A 22 -7.94 12.82 -1.73
C LYS A 22 -8.43 14.22 -1.38
N ARG A 23 -8.96 14.40 -0.16
CA ARG A 23 -9.44 15.71 0.30
C ARG A 23 -8.34 16.76 0.33
N LEU A 24 -7.11 16.33 0.64
CA LEU A 24 -5.95 17.23 0.70
C LEU A 24 -5.31 17.47 -0.68
N GLY A 25 -5.87 16.91 -1.73
CA GLY A 25 -5.33 17.07 -3.08
C GLY A 25 -4.12 16.19 -3.37
N LEU A 26 -3.84 15.20 -2.50
CA LEU A 26 -2.75 14.26 -2.72
C LEU A 26 -3.22 13.12 -3.63
N GLN A 27 -2.28 12.48 -4.31
CA GLN A 27 -2.60 11.44 -5.28
C GLN A 27 -1.78 10.16 -5.05
N PRO A 28 -2.01 9.48 -3.91
CA PRO A 28 -1.34 8.19 -3.72
C PRO A 28 -1.89 7.13 -4.65
N ILE A 29 -1.08 6.11 -4.91
CA ILE A 29 -1.53 4.90 -5.57
C ILE A 29 -2.18 4.04 -4.49
N LEU A 30 -3.39 3.54 -4.76
CA LEU A 30 -4.09 2.67 -3.83
C LEU A 30 -3.83 1.22 -4.21
N ALA A 31 -3.41 0.41 -3.25
CA ALA A 31 -3.05 -0.97 -3.53
C ALA A 31 -3.64 -1.94 -2.52
N GLY A 32 -3.85 -3.16 -2.96
CA GLY A 32 -4.35 -4.25 -2.16
C GLY A 32 -4.28 -5.54 -2.94
N ARG A 33 -4.49 -6.67 -2.25
CA ARG A 33 -4.39 -7.97 -2.91
C ARG A 33 -5.69 -8.44 -3.55
N SER A 34 -6.83 -7.92 -3.12
CA SER A 34 -8.13 -8.38 -3.61
C SER A 34 -8.74 -7.40 -4.60
N PHE A 35 -9.74 -7.88 -5.33
CA PHE A 35 -10.45 -7.05 -6.29
C PHE A 35 -11.17 -5.87 -5.62
N ASP A 36 -11.42 -5.94 -4.32
CA ASP A 36 -12.09 -4.87 -3.57
C ASP A 36 -11.36 -3.53 -3.66
N ILE A 37 -10.05 -3.56 -3.95
CA ILE A 37 -9.29 -2.32 -4.13
C ILE A 37 -9.84 -1.46 -5.27
N GLN A 38 -10.48 -2.08 -6.26
CA GLN A 38 -11.07 -1.36 -7.38
C GLN A 38 -12.21 -0.46 -6.94
N ARG A 39 -12.93 -0.86 -5.89
CA ARG A 39 -14.05 -0.07 -5.37
C ARG A 39 -13.59 1.27 -4.79
N ILE A 40 -12.53 1.24 -3.99
CA ILE A 40 -12.00 2.49 -3.42
C ILE A 40 -11.35 3.36 -4.50
N GLY A 41 -10.76 2.72 -5.52
CA GLY A 41 -10.25 3.44 -6.68
C GLY A 41 -11.36 4.20 -7.41
N ALA A 42 -12.51 3.53 -7.64
CA ALA A 42 -13.66 4.18 -8.28
C ALA A 42 -14.24 5.29 -7.41
N GLU A 43 -14.27 5.07 -6.09
CA GLU A 43 -14.82 6.05 -5.14
C GLU A 43 -13.97 7.32 -5.08
N THR A 44 -12.66 7.20 -5.16
CA THR A 44 -11.73 8.33 -4.99
C THR A 44 -11.22 8.90 -6.30
N GLY A 45 -11.27 8.14 -7.39
CA GLY A 45 -10.63 8.50 -8.64
C GLY A 45 -9.11 8.37 -8.61
N LEU A 46 -8.55 7.77 -7.57
CA LEU A 46 -7.10 7.56 -7.46
C LEU A 46 -6.67 6.30 -8.21
N PRO A 47 -5.40 6.26 -8.67
CA PRO A 47 -4.91 5.08 -9.37
C PRO A 47 -4.81 3.88 -8.44
N VAL A 48 -4.99 2.69 -9.01
CA VAL A 48 -5.06 1.43 -8.27
C VAL A 48 -4.04 0.44 -8.83
N ARG A 49 -3.39 -0.31 -7.93
CA ARG A 49 -2.56 -1.46 -8.29
C ARG A 49 -2.96 -2.64 -7.42
N GLN A 50 -3.40 -3.70 -8.06
CA GLN A 50 -3.80 -4.92 -7.36
C GLN A 50 -2.67 -5.94 -7.43
N PHE A 51 -2.13 -6.35 -6.29
CA PHE A 51 -1.10 -7.38 -6.23
C PHE A 51 -1.06 -8.03 -4.86
N ASP A 52 -0.59 -9.28 -4.84
CA ASP A 52 -0.43 -10.05 -3.61
C ASP A 52 1.06 -10.07 -3.25
N LEU A 53 1.37 -9.79 -1.99
CA LEU A 53 2.75 -9.82 -1.49
C LEU A 53 3.41 -11.18 -1.61
N ALA A 54 2.64 -12.26 -1.70
CA ALA A 54 3.17 -13.60 -1.94
C ALA A 54 3.76 -13.74 -3.35
N ASP A 55 3.35 -12.88 -4.28
CA ASP A 55 3.90 -12.84 -5.63
C ASP A 55 5.00 -11.77 -5.66
N SER A 56 6.24 -12.20 -5.46
CA SER A 56 7.37 -11.28 -5.37
C SER A 56 7.63 -10.52 -6.69
N HIS A 57 7.35 -11.15 -7.82
CA HIS A 57 7.54 -10.52 -9.13
C HIS A 57 6.51 -9.41 -9.34
N ALA A 58 5.24 -9.69 -9.05
CA ALA A 58 4.19 -8.68 -9.14
C ALA A 58 4.43 -7.53 -8.19
N THR A 59 4.90 -7.82 -6.97
CA THR A 59 5.22 -6.80 -5.97
C THR A 59 6.36 -5.90 -6.45
N ALA A 60 7.44 -6.49 -6.96
CA ALA A 60 8.57 -5.71 -7.46
C ALA A 60 8.14 -4.81 -8.62
N SER A 61 7.32 -5.33 -9.53
CA SER A 61 6.81 -4.54 -10.63
C SER A 61 5.95 -3.38 -10.15
N ALA A 62 5.08 -3.63 -9.18
CA ALA A 62 4.17 -2.63 -8.64
C ALA A 62 4.90 -1.50 -7.90
N LEU A 63 6.10 -1.76 -7.37
CA LEU A 63 6.87 -0.77 -6.61
C LEU A 63 7.98 -0.10 -7.41
N SER A 64 8.11 -0.41 -8.69
CA SER A 64 9.26 0.06 -9.50
C SER A 64 9.38 1.58 -9.59
N ASP A 65 8.28 2.32 -9.47
CA ASP A 65 8.24 3.78 -9.53
C ASP A 65 7.77 4.41 -8.20
N VAL A 66 7.85 3.65 -7.11
CA VAL A 66 7.35 4.08 -5.80
C VAL A 66 8.51 4.45 -4.90
N GLN A 67 8.41 5.60 -4.22
CA GLN A 67 9.43 6.05 -3.28
C GLN A 67 9.03 5.86 -1.82
N LEU A 68 7.74 5.66 -1.54
CA LEU A 68 7.24 5.49 -0.18
C LEU A 68 6.03 4.57 -0.19
N VAL A 69 6.05 3.57 0.66
CA VAL A 69 4.90 2.68 0.89
C VAL A 69 4.38 2.91 2.31
N LEU A 70 3.08 3.14 2.42
CA LEU A 70 2.37 3.12 3.70
C LEU A 70 1.57 1.83 3.74
N ASN A 71 1.96 0.91 4.63
CA ASN A 71 1.31 -0.39 4.76
C ASN A 71 0.19 -0.33 5.80
N CYS A 72 -1.04 -0.45 5.34
CA CYS A 72 -2.25 -0.48 6.18
C CYS A 72 -2.91 -1.86 6.20
N ALA A 73 -2.27 -2.88 5.63
CA ALA A 73 -2.85 -4.21 5.50
C ALA A 73 -2.50 -5.08 6.70
N GLY A 74 -3.48 -5.34 7.57
CA GLY A 74 -3.32 -6.30 8.65
C GLY A 74 -3.53 -7.73 8.16
N PRO A 75 -3.04 -8.72 8.90
CA PRO A 75 -2.20 -8.58 10.08
C PRO A 75 -0.77 -8.23 9.68
N PHE A 76 -0.17 -7.29 10.38
CA PHE A 76 1.17 -6.81 10.05
C PHE A 76 2.24 -7.88 10.30
N SER A 77 1.98 -8.82 11.18
CA SER A 77 2.86 -9.98 11.36
C SER A 77 3.03 -10.80 10.07
N ALA A 78 2.07 -10.70 9.15
CA ALA A 78 2.13 -11.39 7.86
C ALA A 78 2.61 -10.49 6.73
N THR A 79 2.30 -9.18 6.77
CA THR A 79 2.54 -8.29 5.64
C THR A 79 3.82 -7.46 5.75
N ALA A 80 4.28 -7.18 6.98
CA ALA A 80 5.40 -6.26 7.17
C ALA A 80 6.70 -6.79 6.56
N ALA A 81 7.10 -8.01 6.87
CA ALA A 81 8.37 -8.55 6.38
C ALA A 81 8.45 -8.61 4.85
N PRO A 82 7.47 -9.18 4.14
CA PRO A 82 7.56 -9.19 2.68
C PRO A 82 7.52 -7.79 2.07
N MET A 83 6.75 -6.87 2.65
CA MET A 83 6.70 -5.51 2.12
C MET A 83 7.99 -4.75 2.40
N ILE A 84 8.60 -4.92 3.57
CA ILE A 84 9.88 -4.30 3.88
C ILE A 84 10.96 -4.79 2.90
N ALA A 85 11.00 -6.10 2.64
CA ALA A 85 11.94 -6.66 1.69
C ALA A 85 11.74 -6.07 0.28
N ALA A 86 10.49 -5.93 -0.15
CA ALA A 86 10.16 -5.36 -1.45
C ALA A 86 10.57 -3.88 -1.52
N CYS A 87 10.36 -3.13 -0.44
CA CYS A 87 10.76 -1.72 -0.38
C CYS A 87 12.27 -1.56 -0.43
N LEU A 88 13.02 -2.43 0.25
CA LEU A 88 14.49 -2.41 0.17
C LEU A 88 14.96 -2.65 -1.26
N ASN A 89 14.38 -3.61 -1.96
CA ASN A 89 14.72 -3.88 -3.35
C ASN A 89 14.38 -2.71 -4.28
N ALA A 90 13.26 -2.06 -4.03
CA ALA A 90 12.80 -0.94 -4.86
C ALA A 90 13.42 0.40 -4.44
N ARG A 91 14.18 0.41 -3.35
CA ARG A 91 14.73 1.64 -2.74
C ARG A 91 13.63 2.61 -2.33
N ALA A 92 12.53 2.07 -1.82
CA ALA A 92 11.41 2.84 -1.32
C ALA A 92 11.45 2.88 0.22
N HIS A 93 10.97 3.96 0.78
CA HIS A 93 10.77 4.07 2.22
C HIS A 93 9.55 3.25 2.63
N TYR A 94 9.58 2.74 3.84
CA TYR A 94 8.49 1.93 4.37
C TYR A 94 7.95 2.54 5.66
N LEU A 95 6.63 2.70 5.74
CA LEU A 95 5.92 3.08 6.96
C LEU A 95 4.75 2.13 7.14
N ASP A 96 4.37 1.87 8.38
CA ASP A 96 3.12 1.15 8.65
C ASP A 96 2.42 1.75 9.87
N ILE A 97 1.19 1.30 10.09
CA ILE A 97 0.35 1.78 11.17
C ILE A 97 0.19 0.72 12.26
N THR A 98 1.13 -0.23 12.32
CA THR A 98 0.98 -1.37 13.21
C THR A 98 1.00 -0.98 14.66
N GLY A 99 0.08 -1.58 15.43
CA GLY A 99 0.15 -1.64 16.87
C GLY A 99 0.50 -3.04 17.35
N GLU A 100 0.81 -3.93 16.40
CA GLU A 100 1.10 -5.32 16.72
C GLU A 100 2.48 -5.44 17.35
N TYR A 101 2.50 -6.02 18.52
CA TYR A 101 3.69 -6.15 19.33
C TYR A 101 4.85 -6.86 18.61
N ARG A 102 4.55 -7.87 17.80
CA ARG A 102 5.56 -8.73 17.18
C ARG A 102 6.27 -8.12 15.97
N VAL A 103 5.77 -7.01 15.47
CA VAL A 103 6.37 -6.37 14.30
C VAL A 103 7.55 -5.50 14.70
N PHE A 104 7.54 -5.01 15.93
CA PHE A 104 8.62 -4.21 16.47
C PHE A 104 9.75 -5.10 16.98
#